data_bc7f1d10b2f831f59ab8465e78a0ad08
#
_entry.id   bc7f1d10b2f831f59ab8465e78a0ad08
#
_cell.length_a   1.000
_cell.length_b   1.000
_cell.length_c   1.000
_cell.angle_alpha   90.00
_cell.angle_beta   90.00
_cell.angle_gamma   90.00
#
_symmetry.space_group_name_H-M   'P 1'
#
loop_
_entity.id
_entity.type
_entity.pdbx_description
1 polymer ?
#
loop_
_entity_poly.entity_id
_entity_poly.type
_entity_poly.pdbx_seq_one_letter_code
_entity_poly.pdbx_strand_id
1 'polypeptide(L)'
;MRFEGKKFENREKIGDLFFLATYLAHLNPQPSILKSEYGGNEFMDIKILVAAHKRYWMPADDVYMPLHVGAEGKELLGYTPDNTGDNISAKNPNYCELTGLYWAWKNLDCQYIGLCHYRRYFGRRVHTKDIEKKKRAIFHREDYEKLLQKYDVILPVKRNYYIETVRSQYEHAHYKKDLDEVERIIAEKYPGYSDAFTRVMNRRKLHILNMFVMKKSLFDEYCTWLFDILFELEKRTDMTGYDTYESRLFGFMSERLFNVWLERQNLKKCEVPVVFLEDIDWPKKIAEFLKRKVTGKR
;
A
#
# COMPACT_ATOMS: atom_id res chain seq x y z
N MET A 1 -52.96 -30.07 -43.18
CA MET A 1 -51.55 -30.22 -43.64
C MET A 1 -50.77 -28.95 -43.27
N ARG A 2 -49.80 -29.16 -42.35
CA ARG A 2 -48.52 -28.49 -42.19
C ARG A 2 -48.45 -26.97 -42.37
N PHE A 3 -48.20 -26.30 -41.25
CA PHE A 3 -47.17 -25.26 -41.06
C PHE A 3 -46.86 -25.14 -39.56
N GLU A 4 -45.95 -25.93 -39.09
CA GLU A 4 -45.22 -25.68 -37.81
C GLU A 4 -43.74 -25.86 -38.10
N GLY A 5 -42.91 -24.88 -37.74
CA GLY A 5 -41.48 -25.05 -37.78
C GLY A 5 -40.70 -23.84 -38.35
N LYS A 6 -40.68 -22.70 -37.66
CA LYS A 6 -39.63 -21.65 -37.81
C LYS A 6 -39.79 -20.59 -36.71
N LYS A 7 -39.56 -20.94 -35.45
CA LYS A 7 -39.55 -19.95 -34.39
C LYS A 7 -38.53 -20.21 -33.26
N PHE A 8 -37.54 -21.05 -33.46
CA PHE A 8 -36.60 -21.42 -32.37
C PHE A 8 -35.14 -21.09 -32.66
N GLU A 9 -34.74 -20.52 -33.79
CA GLU A 9 -33.32 -20.28 -34.10
C GLU A 9 -32.80 -18.86 -33.84
N ASN A 10 -33.64 -17.94 -33.38
CA ASN A 10 -33.23 -16.52 -33.20
C ASN A 10 -33.03 -16.10 -31.71
N ARG A 11 -33.19 -16.98 -30.74
CA ARG A 11 -32.96 -16.61 -29.34
C ARG A 11 -31.56 -16.88 -28.83
N GLU A 12 -30.85 -17.86 -29.37
CA GLU A 12 -29.46 -18.13 -28.95
C GLU A 12 -28.45 -17.11 -29.50
N LYS A 13 -28.65 -16.61 -30.71
CA LYS A 13 -27.74 -15.61 -31.31
C LYS A 13 -27.79 -14.23 -30.64
N ILE A 14 -28.88 -13.88 -29.96
CA ILE A 14 -28.98 -12.60 -29.24
C ILE A 14 -28.33 -12.67 -27.85
N GLY A 15 -28.31 -13.85 -27.22
CA GLY A 15 -27.61 -14.07 -25.93
C GLY A 15 -26.10 -13.95 -26.08
N ASP A 16 -25.54 -14.53 -27.11
CA ASP A 16 -24.10 -14.53 -27.37
C ASP A 16 -23.57 -13.14 -27.78
N LEU A 17 -24.36 -12.33 -28.49
CA LEU A 17 -23.96 -10.94 -28.78
C LEU A 17 -23.98 -10.03 -27.54
N PHE A 18 -24.88 -10.26 -26.59
CA PHE A 18 -24.93 -9.49 -25.36
C PHE A 18 -23.78 -9.88 -24.41
N PHE A 19 -23.41 -11.15 -24.40
CA PHE A 19 -22.26 -11.64 -23.60
C PHE A 19 -20.92 -11.16 -24.17
N LEU A 20 -20.78 -11.13 -25.50
CA LEU A 20 -19.58 -10.62 -26.16
C LEU A 20 -19.45 -9.10 -26.04
N ALA A 21 -20.55 -8.35 -26.08
CA ALA A 21 -20.56 -6.90 -25.90
C ALA A 21 -20.19 -6.49 -24.45
N THR A 22 -20.65 -7.24 -23.44
CA THR A 22 -20.24 -7.02 -22.03
C THR A 22 -18.80 -7.45 -21.76
N TYR A 23 -18.31 -8.48 -22.43
CA TYR A 23 -16.91 -8.92 -22.28
C TYR A 23 -15.93 -7.96 -22.97
N LEU A 24 -16.28 -7.41 -24.13
CA LEU A 24 -15.46 -6.42 -24.84
C LEU A 24 -15.46 -5.04 -24.17
N ALA A 25 -16.52 -4.68 -23.43
CA ALA A 25 -16.58 -3.43 -22.67
C ALA A 25 -15.64 -3.45 -21.44
N HIS A 26 -15.20 -4.63 -20.98
CA HIS A 26 -14.23 -4.77 -19.88
C HIS A 26 -12.76 -4.83 -20.34
N LEU A 27 -12.51 -4.92 -21.66
CA LEU A 27 -11.15 -5.09 -22.19
C LEU A 27 -10.47 -3.79 -22.65
N ASN A 28 -11.18 -2.67 -22.68
CA ASN A 28 -10.57 -1.39 -23.04
C ASN A 28 -11.35 -0.20 -22.48
N PRO A 29 -11.15 0.22 -21.23
CA PRO A 29 -11.69 1.48 -20.74
C PRO A 29 -10.94 2.62 -21.45
N GLN A 30 -11.49 3.13 -22.55
CA GLN A 30 -11.09 4.43 -23.07
C GLN A 30 -11.35 5.46 -21.97
N PRO A 31 -10.40 6.36 -21.65
CA PRO A 31 -10.68 7.46 -20.75
C PRO A 31 -11.74 8.35 -21.39
N SER A 32 -12.98 8.24 -20.95
CA SER A 32 -14.05 9.17 -21.31
C SER A 32 -13.75 10.52 -20.66
N ILE A 33 -13.16 11.43 -21.44
CA ILE A 33 -13.13 12.86 -21.11
C ILE A 33 -14.57 13.35 -21.24
N LEU A 34 -15.39 13.13 -20.24
CA LEU A 34 -16.64 13.84 -20.04
C LEU A 34 -16.29 15.21 -19.46
N LYS A 35 -16.05 16.19 -20.34
CA LYS A 35 -16.11 17.60 -19.93
C LYS A 35 -17.55 17.90 -19.53
N SER A 36 -17.81 17.98 -18.23
CA SER A 36 -19.04 18.52 -17.68
C SER A 36 -19.05 20.04 -17.90
N GLU A 37 -19.96 20.55 -18.72
CA GLU A 37 -20.21 21.99 -18.95
C GLU A 37 -21.00 22.67 -17.80
N TYR A 38 -21.03 22.09 -16.63
CA TYR A 38 -21.59 22.73 -15.44
C TYR A 38 -20.44 22.91 -14.43
N GLY A 39 -20.24 24.15 -13.95
CA GLY A 39 -19.23 24.55 -12.97
C GLY A 39 -19.33 23.73 -11.66
N GLY A 40 -18.91 22.49 -11.72
CA GLY A 40 -18.81 21.55 -10.61
C GLY A 40 -17.35 21.32 -10.28
N ASN A 41 -17.02 21.17 -9.01
CA ASN A 41 -15.71 20.75 -8.54
C ASN A 41 -15.19 19.60 -9.41
N GLU A 42 -14.01 19.76 -9.99
CA GLU A 42 -13.33 18.75 -10.77
C GLU A 42 -13.18 17.48 -9.90
N PHE A 43 -13.82 16.40 -10.32
CA PHE A 43 -13.86 15.14 -9.57
C PHE A 43 -12.44 14.57 -9.49
N MET A 44 -11.87 14.46 -8.28
CA MET A 44 -10.52 13.92 -8.11
C MET A 44 -10.51 12.41 -8.34
N ASP A 45 -9.70 11.93 -9.28
CA ASP A 45 -9.47 10.47 -9.45
C ASP A 45 -8.51 9.98 -8.37
N ILE A 46 -9.09 9.45 -7.27
CA ILE A 46 -8.36 8.94 -6.11
C ILE A 46 -8.48 7.42 -6.09
N LYS A 47 -7.35 6.71 -6.03
CA LYS A 47 -7.28 5.25 -5.85
C LYS A 47 -6.48 4.91 -4.59
N ILE A 48 -7.14 4.33 -3.61
CA ILE A 48 -6.51 3.87 -2.37
C ILE A 48 -6.45 2.34 -2.40
N LEU A 49 -5.27 1.81 -2.67
CA LEU A 49 -5.00 0.38 -2.67
C LEU A 49 -5.24 -0.18 -1.28
N VAL A 50 -6.08 -1.20 -1.18
CA VAL A 50 -6.30 -1.96 0.06
C VAL A 50 -5.57 -3.29 -0.05
N ALA A 51 -4.30 -3.31 0.40
CA ALA A 51 -3.48 -4.52 0.34
C ALA A 51 -4.09 -5.64 1.18
N ALA A 52 -4.43 -6.77 0.55
CA ALA A 52 -5.04 -7.94 1.17
C ALA A 52 -4.44 -9.24 0.61
N HIS A 53 -4.25 -10.24 1.49
CA HIS A 53 -3.82 -11.60 1.14
C HIS A 53 -4.89 -12.66 1.47
N LYS A 54 -6.06 -12.21 1.88
CA LYS A 54 -7.25 -13.03 2.16
C LYS A 54 -8.52 -12.20 1.97
N ARG A 55 -9.65 -12.87 1.78
CA ARG A 55 -10.96 -12.17 1.76
C ARG A 55 -11.24 -11.53 3.10
N TYR A 56 -11.69 -10.29 3.07
CA TYR A 56 -12.03 -9.51 4.25
C TYR A 56 -13.09 -8.46 3.90
N TRP A 57 -13.69 -7.84 4.92
CA TRP A 57 -14.57 -6.70 4.72
C TRP A 57 -13.80 -5.52 4.09
N MET A 58 -14.42 -4.84 3.13
CA MET A 58 -13.87 -3.66 2.46
C MET A 58 -14.84 -2.50 2.57
N PRO A 59 -14.37 -1.24 2.70
CA PRO A 59 -15.25 -0.07 2.57
C PRO A 59 -15.92 -0.06 1.19
N ALA A 60 -17.20 0.36 1.15
CA ALA A 60 -17.96 0.44 -0.10
C ALA A 60 -17.69 1.71 -0.93
N ASP A 61 -16.91 2.65 -0.39
CA ASP A 61 -16.54 3.89 -1.05
C ASP A 61 -15.62 3.62 -2.25
N ASP A 62 -15.86 4.31 -3.37
CA ASP A 62 -15.23 4.07 -4.69
C ASP A 62 -13.74 4.47 -4.76
N VAL A 63 -13.23 5.21 -3.76
CA VAL A 63 -11.79 5.49 -3.66
C VAL A 63 -11.00 4.25 -3.25
N TYR A 64 -11.62 3.27 -2.59
CA TYR A 64 -10.94 2.07 -2.14
C TYR A 64 -10.89 1.00 -3.22
N MET A 65 -9.67 0.58 -3.55
CA MET A 65 -9.40 -0.46 -4.53
C MET A 65 -8.82 -1.70 -3.84
N PRO A 66 -9.62 -2.75 -3.60
CA PRO A 66 -9.11 -4.00 -3.04
C PRO A 66 -8.07 -4.62 -3.97
N LEU A 67 -6.88 -4.89 -3.42
CA LEU A 67 -5.74 -5.43 -4.16
C LEU A 67 -5.26 -6.74 -3.51
N HIS A 68 -5.29 -7.85 -4.27
CA HIS A 68 -4.72 -9.12 -3.83
C HIS A 68 -3.21 -9.09 -4.01
N VAL A 69 -2.47 -8.86 -2.93
CA VAL A 69 -1.00 -8.82 -2.96
C VAL A 69 -0.41 -10.23 -2.85
N GLY A 70 0.60 -10.52 -3.68
CA GLY A 70 1.20 -11.84 -3.80
C GLY A 70 0.21 -12.85 -4.37
N ALA A 71 -0.54 -12.48 -5.40
CA ALA A 71 -1.53 -13.34 -6.06
C ALA A 71 -0.91 -14.48 -6.88
N GLU A 72 0.40 -14.38 -7.19
CA GLU A 72 1.08 -15.39 -8.00
C GLU A 72 0.98 -16.78 -7.38
N GLY A 73 0.49 -17.74 -8.16
CA GLY A 73 0.30 -19.13 -7.74
C GLY A 73 -0.77 -19.35 -6.67
N LYS A 74 -1.63 -18.36 -6.38
CA LYS A 74 -2.69 -18.45 -5.36
C LYS A 74 -4.10 -18.38 -5.95
N GLU A 75 -5.07 -18.88 -5.19
CA GLU A 75 -6.48 -18.74 -5.51
C GLU A 75 -6.91 -17.27 -5.52
N LEU A 76 -7.71 -16.87 -6.51
CA LEU A 76 -8.19 -15.51 -6.65
C LEU A 76 -9.18 -15.14 -5.53
N LEU A 77 -8.97 -13.98 -4.94
CA LEU A 77 -9.82 -13.45 -3.87
C LEU A 77 -11.06 -12.69 -4.37
N GLY A 78 -11.20 -12.48 -5.71
CA GLY A 78 -12.20 -11.58 -6.28
C GLY A 78 -11.81 -10.11 -6.17
N TYR A 79 -10.56 -9.81 -5.85
CA TYR A 79 -9.93 -8.49 -5.85
C TYR A 79 -9.03 -8.36 -7.08
N THR A 80 -8.63 -7.14 -7.43
CA THR A 80 -7.61 -6.92 -8.45
C THR A 80 -6.33 -7.65 -8.03
N PRO A 81 -5.79 -8.58 -8.82
CA PRO A 81 -4.57 -9.28 -8.47
C PRO A 81 -3.33 -8.48 -8.88
N ASP A 82 -2.26 -8.58 -8.11
CA ASP A 82 -0.99 -7.90 -8.36
C ASP A 82 -0.04 -8.68 -9.29
N ASN A 83 -0.49 -9.78 -9.91
CA ASN A 83 0.29 -10.62 -10.83
C ASN A 83 -0.05 -10.41 -12.31
N THR A 84 -0.65 -9.26 -12.65
CA THR A 84 -0.94 -8.88 -14.04
C THR A 84 0.03 -7.82 -14.53
N GLY A 85 0.24 -7.72 -15.86
CA GLY A 85 1.14 -6.71 -16.43
C GLY A 85 2.58 -6.80 -15.89
N ASP A 86 3.25 -5.65 -15.78
CA ASP A 86 4.58 -5.58 -15.15
C ASP A 86 4.44 -5.69 -13.64
N ASN A 87 4.98 -6.75 -13.04
CA ASN A 87 4.76 -7.10 -11.64
C ASN A 87 5.92 -7.85 -10.99
N ILE A 88 5.92 -7.89 -9.68
CA ILE A 88 6.83 -8.67 -8.83
C ILE A 88 6.05 -9.53 -7.83
N SER A 89 4.84 -9.97 -8.15
CA SER A 89 3.93 -10.68 -7.26
C SER A 89 4.56 -11.92 -6.61
N ALA A 90 5.37 -12.68 -7.35
CA ALA A 90 6.11 -13.84 -6.83
C ALA A 90 7.09 -13.49 -5.69
N LYS A 91 7.52 -12.24 -5.58
CA LYS A 91 8.44 -11.77 -4.51
C LYS A 91 7.70 -11.38 -3.21
N ASN A 92 6.38 -11.56 -3.13
CA ASN A 92 5.57 -11.17 -1.97
C ASN A 92 6.06 -11.71 -0.61
N PRO A 93 6.63 -12.92 -0.48
CA PRO A 93 7.18 -13.37 0.79
C PRO A 93 8.22 -12.42 1.40
N ASN A 94 8.99 -11.72 0.57
CA ASN A 94 10.04 -10.80 0.99
C ASN A 94 9.63 -9.32 0.90
N TYR A 95 8.84 -8.97 -0.12
CA TYR A 95 8.42 -7.59 -0.40
C TYR A 95 7.08 -7.21 0.26
N CYS A 96 6.30 -8.18 0.75
CA CYS A 96 5.01 -7.96 1.41
C CYS A 96 4.05 -7.12 0.52
N GLU A 97 3.43 -6.08 1.08
CA GLU A 97 2.53 -5.16 0.36
C GLU A 97 3.19 -4.38 -0.78
N LEU A 98 4.51 -4.35 -0.83
CA LEU A 98 5.25 -3.65 -1.87
C LEU A 98 5.07 -4.29 -3.25
N THR A 99 4.68 -5.57 -3.34
CA THR A 99 4.34 -6.18 -4.64
C THR A 99 3.14 -5.49 -5.26
N GLY A 100 2.14 -5.14 -4.44
CA GLY A 100 1.00 -4.34 -4.88
C GLY A 100 1.38 -2.89 -5.20
N LEU A 101 2.33 -2.32 -4.44
CA LEU A 101 2.84 -0.98 -4.70
C LEU A 101 3.56 -0.91 -6.06
N TYR A 102 4.41 -1.91 -6.36
CA TYR A 102 5.10 -2.05 -7.64
C TYR A 102 4.12 -2.20 -8.80
N TRP A 103 3.14 -3.10 -8.62
CA TRP A 103 2.10 -3.32 -9.61
C TRP A 103 1.34 -2.03 -9.94
N ALA A 104 0.93 -1.27 -8.93
CA ALA A 104 0.22 -0.01 -9.12
C ALA A 104 1.10 1.05 -9.80
N TRP A 105 2.38 1.11 -9.48
CA TRP A 105 3.34 2.00 -10.13
C TRP A 105 3.43 1.73 -11.63
N LYS A 106 3.43 0.47 -12.04
CA LYS A 106 3.63 0.06 -13.42
C LYS A 106 2.34 0.02 -14.26
N ASN A 107 1.18 -0.20 -13.64
CA ASN A 107 -0.03 -0.56 -14.38
C ASN A 107 -1.24 0.33 -14.07
N LEU A 108 -1.18 1.22 -13.07
CA LEU A 108 -2.33 2.02 -12.66
C LEU A 108 -2.13 3.49 -13.03
N ASP A 109 -3.12 4.06 -13.73
CA ASP A 109 -3.22 5.49 -13.97
C ASP A 109 -4.33 6.10 -13.10
N CYS A 110 -4.02 7.23 -12.43
CA CYS A 110 -4.94 7.98 -11.59
C CYS A 110 -4.30 9.33 -11.20
N GLN A 111 -5.06 10.26 -10.66
CA GLN A 111 -4.55 11.55 -10.17
C GLN A 111 -3.85 11.42 -8.80
N TYR A 112 -4.48 10.69 -7.89
CA TYR A 112 -4.00 10.46 -6.54
C TYR A 112 -4.01 8.97 -6.23
N ILE A 113 -2.96 8.52 -5.55
CA ILE A 113 -2.82 7.13 -5.15
C ILE A 113 -2.50 7.03 -3.67
N GLY A 114 -3.04 6.01 -3.03
CA GLY A 114 -2.73 5.69 -1.64
C GLY A 114 -2.55 4.21 -1.41
N LEU A 115 -1.98 3.88 -0.27
CA LEU A 115 -1.88 2.52 0.23
C LEU A 115 -2.42 2.44 1.65
N CYS A 116 -3.30 1.48 1.89
CA CYS A 116 -3.72 1.04 3.20
C CYS A 116 -3.79 -0.50 3.24
N HIS A 117 -4.21 -1.06 4.37
CA HIS A 117 -4.29 -2.52 4.52
C HIS A 117 -5.72 -2.91 4.87
N TYR A 118 -6.14 -4.11 4.53
CA TYR A 118 -7.50 -4.62 4.78
C TYR A 118 -7.98 -4.57 6.25
N ARG A 119 -7.09 -4.28 7.20
CA ARG A 119 -7.40 -4.12 8.64
C ARG A 119 -7.02 -2.75 9.20
N ARG A 120 -6.49 -1.84 8.37
CA ARG A 120 -5.95 -0.55 8.80
C ARG A 120 -6.26 0.49 7.75
N TYR A 121 -7.04 1.49 8.13
CA TYR A 121 -7.51 2.54 7.24
C TYR A 121 -7.26 3.92 7.84
N PHE A 122 -7.06 4.92 7.01
CA PHE A 122 -7.12 6.31 7.47
C PHE A 122 -8.53 6.64 7.96
N GLY A 123 -8.63 7.44 9.02
CA GLY A 123 -9.93 7.77 9.55
C GLY A 123 -9.89 8.70 10.75
N ARG A 124 -11.05 8.96 11.34
CA ARG A 124 -11.19 9.75 12.55
C ARG A 124 -10.75 8.94 13.77
N ARG A 125 -10.22 9.66 14.77
CA ARG A 125 -9.83 8.99 16.03
C ARG A 125 -11.06 8.36 16.68
N VAL A 126 -10.97 7.08 16.99
CA VAL A 126 -12.02 6.32 17.66
C VAL A 126 -11.42 5.41 18.72
N HIS A 127 -12.04 5.42 19.92
CA HIS A 127 -11.62 4.57 21.05
C HIS A 127 -12.78 3.62 21.39
N THR A 128 -12.87 2.50 20.71
CA THR A 128 -13.93 1.50 20.88
C THR A 128 -13.48 0.12 20.40
N LYS A 129 -14.08 -0.93 20.97
CA LYS A 129 -13.98 -2.29 20.46
C LYS A 129 -15.12 -2.62 19.47
N ASP A 130 -16.15 -1.77 19.37
CA ASP A 130 -17.27 -1.92 18.45
C ASP A 130 -16.78 -1.76 17.01
N ILE A 131 -16.84 -2.85 16.24
CA ILE A 131 -16.37 -2.89 14.86
C ILE A 131 -17.14 -1.95 13.93
N GLU A 132 -18.46 -1.78 14.15
CA GLU A 132 -19.28 -0.92 13.31
C GLU A 132 -18.97 0.56 13.57
N LYS A 133 -18.66 0.94 14.81
CA LYS A 133 -18.17 2.29 15.12
C LYS A 133 -16.80 2.53 14.51
N LYS A 134 -15.91 1.52 14.48
CA LYS A 134 -14.61 1.60 13.80
C LYS A 134 -14.80 1.81 12.30
N LYS A 135 -15.66 1.01 11.64
CA LYS A 135 -15.95 1.13 10.21
C LYS A 135 -16.45 2.53 9.84
N ARG A 136 -17.40 3.09 10.63
CA ARG A 136 -17.92 4.46 10.42
C ARG A 136 -16.89 5.58 10.62
N ALA A 137 -15.77 5.30 11.29
CA ALA A 137 -14.69 6.26 11.48
C ALA A 137 -13.71 6.30 10.31
N ILE A 138 -13.75 5.35 9.38
CA ILE A 138 -12.91 5.31 8.17
C ILE A 138 -13.25 6.51 7.29
N PHE A 139 -12.24 7.11 6.67
CA PHE A 139 -12.44 8.22 5.76
C PHE A 139 -13.19 7.78 4.50
N HIS A 140 -14.03 8.69 4.01
CA HIS A 140 -14.70 8.62 2.72
C HIS A 140 -14.02 9.57 1.72
N ARG A 141 -14.45 9.53 0.47
CA ARG A 141 -13.96 10.38 -0.63
C ARG A 141 -13.80 11.84 -0.24
N GLU A 142 -14.83 12.42 0.34
CA GLU A 142 -14.86 13.86 0.69
C GLU A 142 -13.82 14.23 1.75
N ASP A 143 -13.44 13.29 2.63
CA ASP A 143 -12.39 13.51 3.62
C ASP A 143 -11.03 13.62 2.91
N TYR A 144 -10.75 12.74 1.94
CA TYR A 144 -9.52 12.77 1.15
C TYR A 144 -9.43 14.01 0.27
N GLU A 145 -10.50 14.35 -0.46
CA GLU A 145 -10.54 15.52 -1.33
C GLU A 145 -10.25 16.82 -0.54
N LYS A 146 -10.87 17.00 0.62
CA LYS A 146 -10.61 18.15 1.51
C LYS A 146 -9.15 18.24 1.96
N LEU A 147 -8.50 17.12 2.23
CA LEU A 147 -7.12 17.09 2.66
C LEU A 147 -6.16 17.30 1.48
N LEU A 148 -6.40 16.65 0.34
CA LEU A 148 -5.55 16.73 -0.85
C LEU A 148 -5.58 18.11 -1.54
N GLN A 149 -6.60 18.92 -1.30
CA GLN A 149 -6.62 20.34 -1.69
C GLN A 149 -5.58 21.18 -0.93
N LYS A 150 -5.15 20.75 0.25
CA LYS A 150 -4.31 21.54 1.17
C LYS A 150 -2.92 20.96 1.37
N TYR A 151 -2.77 19.65 1.21
CA TYR A 151 -1.58 18.89 1.54
C TYR A 151 -1.13 18.06 0.35
N ASP A 152 0.17 17.89 0.21
CA ASP A 152 0.78 17.10 -0.86
C ASP A 152 0.75 15.61 -0.53
N VAL A 153 0.74 15.26 0.77
CA VAL A 153 0.73 13.88 1.24
C VAL A 153 -0.03 13.73 2.56
N ILE A 154 -0.86 12.69 2.65
CA ILE A 154 -1.55 12.25 3.87
C ILE A 154 -0.79 11.05 4.41
N LEU A 155 -0.49 11.06 5.71
CA LEU A 155 0.36 10.08 6.39
C LEU A 155 -0.30 9.59 7.69
N PRO A 156 0.00 8.37 8.16
CA PRO A 156 -0.39 7.97 9.49
C PRO A 156 0.36 8.81 10.54
N VAL A 157 -0.26 9.04 11.70
CA VAL A 157 0.45 9.64 12.85
C VAL A 157 1.67 8.80 13.17
N LYS A 158 2.81 9.46 13.40
CA LYS A 158 4.09 8.80 13.71
C LYS A 158 3.98 7.94 14.97
N ARG A 159 4.50 6.73 14.87
CA ARG A 159 4.78 5.88 16.03
C ARG A 159 5.98 6.45 16.80
N ASN A 160 5.86 6.57 18.11
CA ASN A 160 6.96 6.95 18.99
C ASN A 160 7.61 5.69 19.59
N TYR A 161 8.92 5.57 19.48
CA TYR A 161 9.73 4.48 20.07
C TYR A 161 10.26 4.84 21.48
N TYR A 162 9.94 6.05 21.97
CA TYR A 162 10.26 6.58 23.31
C TYR A 162 11.76 6.62 23.63
N ILE A 163 12.36 5.48 23.95
CA ILE A 163 13.76 5.34 24.39
C ILE A 163 14.71 4.92 23.27
N GLU A 164 14.19 4.43 22.16
CA GLU A 164 14.98 3.94 21.02
C GLU A 164 14.96 4.92 19.85
N THR A 165 16.08 5.03 19.15
CA THR A 165 16.10 5.65 17.83
C THR A 165 15.53 4.67 16.80
N VAL A 166 15.22 5.18 15.60
CA VAL A 166 14.78 4.33 14.48
C VAL A 166 15.84 3.28 14.15
N ARG A 167 17.16 3.66 14.20
CA ARG A 167 18.28 2.74 13.99
C ARG A 167 18.33 1.68 15.09
N SER A 168 18.40 2.07 16.34
CA SER A 168 18.53 1.10 17.43
C SER A 168 17.32 0.16 17.52
N GLN A 169 16.12 0.65 17.24
CA GLN A 169 14.92 -0.18 17.16
C GLN A 169 15.03 -1.23 16.05
N TYR A 170 15.56 -0.85 14.87
CA TYR A 170 15.78 -1.80 13.78
C TYR A 170 16.85 -2.84 14.18
N GLU A 171 17.99 -2.41 14.66
CA GLU A 171 19.11 -3.29 15.07
C GLU A 171 18.73 -4.29 16.17
N HIS A 172 17.80 -3.93 17.08
CA HIS A 172 17.28 -4.83 18.09
C HIS A 172 16.22 -5.81 17.59
N ALA A 173 15.48 -5.43 16.51
CA ALA A 173 14.38 -6.24 16.00
C ALA A 173 14.79 -7.08 14.76
N HIS A 174 15.82 -6.67 14.03
CA HIS A 174 16.23 -7.21 12.74
C HIS A 174 17.76 -7.30 12.62
N TYR A 175 18.26 -7.76 11.48
CA TYR A 175 19.69 -7.83 11.22
C TYR A 175 20.28 -6.45 10.90
N LYS A 176 21.21 -6.00 11.75
CA LYS A 176 21.92 -4.71 11.58
C LYS A 176 22.60 -4.62 10.21
N LYS A 177 23.18 -5.72 9.69
CA LYS A 177 23.89 -5.77 8.41
C LYS A 177 23.03 -5.26 7.25
N ASP A 178 21.72 -5.50 7.27
CA ASP A 178 20.81 -5.11 6.20
C ASP A 178 20.58 -3.59 6.18
N LEU A 179 20.47 -2.97 7.35
CA LEU A 179 20.37 -1.51 7.46
C LEU A 179 21.68 -0.82 7.06
N ASP A 180 22.82 -1.40 7.46
CA ASP A 180 24.14 -0.90 7.08
C ASP A 180 24.36 -1.00 5.57
N GLU A 181 23.83 -2.05 4.90
CA GLU A 181 23.90 -2.17 3.46
C GLU A 181 23.02 -1.12 2.75
N VAL A 182 21.82 -0.84 3.25
CA VAL A 182 20.99 0.24 2.71
C VAL A 182 21.69 1.59 2.83
N GLU A 183 22.36 1.86 3.97
CA GLU A 183 23.13 3.10 4.15
C GLU A 183 24.24 3.23 3.11
N ARG A 184 24.96 2.13 2.80
CA ARG A 184 25.98 2.09 1.74
C ARG A 184 25.39 2.34 0.35
N ILE A 185 24.28 1.67 0.01
CA ILE A 185 23.59 1.84 -1.27
C ILE A 185 23.16 3.31 -1.45
N ILE A 186 22.61 3.94 -0.39
CA ILE A 186 22.22 5.35 -0.42
C ILE A 186 23.46 6.24 -0.65
N ALA A 187 24.55 5.99 0.06
CA ALA A 187 25.77 6.77 -0.08
C ALA A 187 26.36 6.67 -1.50
N GLU A 188 26.30 5.49 -2.11
CA GLU A 188 26.84 5.20 -3.45
C GLU A 188 25.93 5.76 -4.56
N LYS A 189 24.64 5.47 -4.52
CA LYS A 189 23.70 5.78 -5.62
C LYS A 189 22.97 7.11 -5.45
N TYR A 190 22.74 7.53 -4.21
CA TYR A 190 21.93 8.70 -3.85
C TYR A 190 22.57 9.53 -2.74
N PRO A 191 23.82 10.00 -2.90
CA PRO A 191 24.57 10.69 -1.83
C PRO A 191 23.83 11.92 -1.28
N GLY A 192 22.98 12.58 -2.08
CA GLY A 192 22.11 13.67 -1.62
C GLY A 192 21.04 13.26 -0.59
N TYR A 193 20.84 11.98 -0.33
CA TYR A 193 19.95 11.45 0.70
C TYR A 193 20.67 11.03 1.99
N SER A 194 22.01 10.99 2.04
CA SER A 194 22.79 10.51 3.18
C SER A 194 22.47 11.28 4.47
N ASP A 195 22.39 12.60 4.40
CA ASP A 195 22.02 13.44 5.55
C ASP A 195 20.58 13.19 6.02
N ALA A 196 19.64 13.01 5.07
CA ALA A 196 18.25 12.67 5.39
C ALA A 196 18.17 11.30 6.06
N PHE A 197 18.92 10.31 5.57
CA PHE A 197 19.02 8.98 6.18
C PHE A 197 19.52 9.08 7.61
N THR A 198 20.65 9.76 7.83
CA THR A 198 21.22 9.94 9.17
C THR A 198 20.24 10.63 10.12
N ARG A 199 19.59 11.72 9.67
CA ARG A 199 18.60 12.43 10.50
C ARG A 199 17.41 11.52 10.88
N VAL A 200 16.88 10.74 9.93
CA VAL A 200 15.75 9.86 10.18
C VAL A 200 16.15 8.71 11.11
N MET A 201 17.32 8.09 10.91
CA MET A 201 17.79 6.99 11.75
C MET A 201 18.03 7.40 13.20
N ASN A 202 18.37 8.65 13.44
CA ASN A 202 18.57 9.18 14.80
C ASN A 202 17.28 9.68 15.49
N ARG A 203 16.14 9.70 14.80
CA ARG A 203 14.83 10.06 15.40
C ARG A 203 14.25 8.93 16.22
N ARG A 204 13.31 9.31 17.10
CA ARG A 204 12.52 8.37 17.92
C ARG A 204 11.07 8.20 17.40
N LYS A 205 10.74 8.82 16.28
CA LYS A 205 9.39 8.79 15.70
C LYS A 205 9.48 8.49 14.22
N LEU A 206 8.57 7.62 13.73
CA LEU A 206 8.55 7.16 12.35
C LEU A 206 7.10 7.00 11.86
N HIS A 207 6.81 7.37 10.62
CA HIS A 207 5.60 6.89 9.94
C HIS A 207 5.81 5.43 9.59
N ILE A 208 4.93 4.57 10.10
CA ILE A 208 4.98 3.11 9.90
C ILE A 208 3.83 2.66 9.00
N LEU A 209 3.82 1.36 8.67
CA LEU A 209 2.76 0.69 7.92
C LEU A 209 2.79 0.91 6.41
N ASN A 210 3.78 1.60 5.86
CA ASN A 210 3.85 1.95 4.43
C ASN A 210 2.57 2.64 3.90
N MET A 211 1.80 3.29 4.78
CA MET A 211 0.53 3.95 4.44
C MET A 211 0.76 5.40 4.04
N PHE A 212 0.11 5.82 2.97
CA PHE A 212 0.10 7.20 2.48
C PHE A 212 -1.06 7.44 1.52
N VAL A 213 -1.35 8.72 1.20
CA VAL A 213 -2.10 9.13 0.00
C VAL A 213 -1.38 10.36 -0.57
N MET A 214 -1.04 10.36 -1.85
CA MET A 214 -0.33 11.44 -2.51
C MET A 214 -0.67 11.52 -4.01
N LYS A 215 -0.23 12.58 -4.70
CA LYS A 215 -0.32 12.67 -6.17
C LYS A 215 0.44 11.53 -6.83
N LYS A 216 -0.10 11.04 -7.97
CA LYS A 216 0.55 9.96 -8.73
C LYS A 216 1.97 10.30 -9.17
N SER A 217 2.24 11.55 -9.55
CA SER A 217 3.59 11.98 -9.91
C SER A 217 4.61 11.84 -8.76
N LEU A 218 4.22 12.23 -7.53
CA LEU A 218 5.07 12.03 -6.33
C LEU A 218 5.26 10.55 -6.01
N PHE A 219 4.22 9.76 -6.20
CA PHE A 219 4.28 8.32 -6.03
C PHE A 219 5.24 7.67 -7.03
N ASP A 220 5.23 8.12 -8.29
CA ASP A 220 6.13 7.61 -9.32
C ASP A 220 7.60 7.93 -9.02
N GLU A 221 7.88 9.15 -8.56
CA GLU A 221 9.21 9.54 -8.08
C GLU A 221 9.65 8.69 -6.90
N TYR A 222 8.77 8.50 -5.92
CA TYR A 222 9.04 7.65 -4.75
C TYR A 222 9.31 6.20 -5.14
N CYS A 223 8.47 5.60 -5.99
CA CYS A 223 8.63 4.21 -6.42
C CYS A 223 9.92 4.02 -7.23
N THR A 224 10.25 4.95 -8.13
CA THR A 224 11.49 4.91 -8.89
C THR A 224 12.71 4.85 -7.96
N TRP A 225 12.76 5.73 -6.96
CA TRP A 225 13.82 5.77 -5.98
C TRP A 225 13.83 4.55 -5.04
N LEU A 226 12.63 4.17 -4.53
CA LEU A 226 12.50 3.05 -3.60
C LEU A 226 12.94 1.72 -4.21
N PHE A 227 12.36 1.38 -5.37
CA PHE A 227 12.62 0.07 -5.99
C PHE A 227 14.03 -0.06 -6.56
N ASP A 228 14.66 1.04 -6.99
CA ASP A 228 16.07 1.01 -7.36
C ASP A 228 16.98 0.66 -6.17
N ILE A 229 16.69 1.17 -4.97
CA ILE A 229 17.41 0.81 -3.75
C ILE A 229 17.10 -0.63 -3.31
N LEU A 230 15.81 -1.02 -3.32
CA LEU A 230 15.41 -2.35 -2.84
C LEU A 230 15.93 -3.47 -3.75
N PHE A 231 15.94 -3.28 -5.07
CA PHE A 231 16.49 -4.26 -6.00
C PHE A 231 18.02 -4.35 -5.90
N GLU A 232 18.69 -3.25 -5.59
CA GLU A 232 20.11 -3.28 -5.32
C GLU A 232 20.42 -3.99 -3.99
N LEU A 233 19.62 -3.73 -2.95
CA LEU A 233 19.72 -4.44 -1.67
C LEU A 233 19.49 -5.96 -1.86
N GLU A 234 18.50 -6.35 -2.67
CA GLU A 234 18.22 -7.75 -2.97
C GLU A 234 19.44 -8.47 -3.59
N LYS A 235 20.18 -7.80 -4.48
CA LYS A 235 21.40 -8.36 -5.10
C LYS A 235 22.55 -8.53 -4.11
N ARG A 236 22.64 -7.64 -3.12
CA ARG A 236 23.76 -7.59 -2.17
C ARG A 236 23.50 -8.36 -0.88
N THR A 237 22.26 -8.75 -0.61
CA THR A 237 21.90 -9.40 0.65
C THR A 237 21.73 -10.90 0.48
N ASP A 238 22.56 -11.66 1.19
CA ASP A 238 22.33 -13.09 1.40
C ASP A 238 21.34 -13.29 2.54
N MET A 239 20.13 -13.78 2.19
CA MET A 239 19.06 -14.08 3.14
C MET A 239 19.05 -15.55 3.59
N THR A 240 20.11 -16.32 3.29
CA THR A 240 20.26 -17.72 3.76
C THR A 240 20.16 -17.75 5.29
N GLY A 241 19.27 -18.58 5.80
CA GLY A 241 19.05 -18.70 7.26
C GLY A 241 18.10 -17.65 7.86
N TYR A 242 17.49 -16.77 7.06
CA TYR A 242 16.43 -15.90 7.56
C TYR A 242 15.17 -16.73 7.80
N ASP A 243 14.52 -16.53 8.95
CA ASP A 243 13.20 -17.11 9.19
C ASP A 243 12.11 -16.37 8.40
N THR A 244 10.87 -16.86 8.49
CA THR A 244 9.72 -16.27 7.78
C THR A 244 9.46 -14.81 8.18
N TYR A 245 9.80 -14.40 9.39
CA TYR A 245 9.63 -13.01 9.82
C TYR A 245 10.73 -12.11 9.27
N GLU A 246 11.99 -12.51 9.40
CA GLU A 246 13.14 -11.72 8.94
C GLU A 246 13.23 -11.68 7.40
N SER A 247 12.75 -12.72 6.70
CA SER A 247 12.69 -12.72 5.23
C SER A 247 11.79 -11.63 4.64
N ARG A 248 10.95 -10.97 5.46
CA ARG A 248 10.17 -9.78 5.09
C ARG A 248 10.99 -8.49 5.05
N LEU A 249 12.27 -8.60 4.88
CA LEU A 249 13.28 -7.55 4.89
C LEU A 249 12.87 -6.29 4.12
N PHE A 250 12.44 -6.44 2.87
CA PHE A 250 12.16 -5.28 2.01
C PHE A 250 10.92 -4.50 2.50
N GLY A 251 9.92 -5.20 3.05
CA GLY A 251 8.77 -4.57 3.70
C GLY A 251 9.17 -3.73 4.93
N PHE A 252 10.07 -4.24 5.78
CA PHE A 252 10.58 -3.49 6.92
C PHE A 252 11.47 -2.32 6.50
N MET A 253 12.30 -2.53 5.48
CA MET A 253 13.21 -1.50 5.02
C MET A 253 12.47 -0.34 4.36
N SER A 254 11.41 -0.62 3.60
CA SER A 254 10.60 0.41 2.93
C SER A 254 9.96 1.40 3.90
N GLU A 255 9.54 0.97 5.11
CA GLU A 255 9.02 1.91 6.13
C GLU A 255 10.07 2.97 6.52
N ARG A 256 11.35 2.58 6.59
CA ARG A 256 12.46 3.50 6.91
C ARG A 256 12.77 4.38 5.72
N LEU A 257 12.90 3.79 4.55
CA LEU A 257 13.19 4.48 3.30
C LEU A 257 12.10 5.51 2.95
N PHE A 258 10.84 5.19 3.16
CA PHE A 258 9.75 6.16 2.96
C PHE A 258 9.95 7.44 3.79
N ASN A 259 10.33 7.30 5.06
CA ASN A 259 10.60 8.46 5.90
C ASN A 259 11.86 9.22 5.48
N VAL A 260 12.87 8.53 4.95
CA VAL A 260 14.07 9.17 4.37
C VAL A 260 13.71 9.96 3.11
N TRP A 261 12.90 9.40 2.23
CA TRP A 261 12.40 10.09 1.05
C TRP A 261 11.59 11.33 1.45
N LEU A 262 10.62 11.19 2.36
CA LEU A 262 9.80 12.30 2.88
C LEU A 262 10.63 13.39 3.54
N GLU A 263 11.75 13.05 4.17
CA GLU A 263 12.65 14.03 4.82
C GLU A 263 13.37 14.89 3.80
N ARG A 264 13.69 14.33 2.64
CA ARG A 264 14.38 15.05 1.56
C ARG A 264 13.41 15.95 0.78
N GLN A 265 12.11 15.62 0.76
CA GLN A 265 11.09 16.35 0.02
C GLN A 265 10.55 17.54 0.82
N ASN A 266 10.36 18.67 0.15
CA ASN A 266 9.70 19.86 0.72
C ASN A 266 8.18 19.79 0.52
N LEU A 267 7.51 18.79 1.14
CA LEU A 267 6.09 18.54 1.00
C LEU A 267 5.28 19.08 2.18
N LYS A 268 4.08 19.58 1.90
CA LYS A 268 3.07 19.86 2.92
C LYS A 268 2.44 18.54 3.37
N LYS A 269 2.78 18.10 4.59
CA LYS A 269 2.39 16.79 5.16
C LYS A 269 1.19 16.95 6.08
N CYS A 270 0.21 16.02 5.98
CA CYS A 270 -0.91 15.89 6.91
C CYS A 270 -0.84 14.55 7.64
N GLU A 271 -0.78 14.57 8.98
CA GLU A 271 -0.84 13.34 9.79
C GLU A 271 -2.27 13.09 10.28
N VAL A 272 -2.80 11.90 9.99
CA VAL A 272 -4.15 11.50 10.38
C VAL A 272 -4.14 10.16 11.15
N PRO A 273 -5.13 9.91 12.02
CA PRO A 273 -5.22 8.64 12.72
C PRO A 273 -5.43 7.45 11.77
N VAL A 274 -5.00 6.27 12.24
CA VAL A 274 -5.31 4.99 11.60
C VAL A 274 -6.36 4.26 12.43
N VAL A 275 -7.40 3.82 11.77
CA VAL A 275 -8.44 2.95 12.34
C VAL A 275 -7.99 1.50 12.18
N PHE A 276 -7.83 0.80 13.29
CA PHE A 276 -7.50 -0.63 13.34
C PHE A 276 -8.80 -1.42 13.51
N LEU A 277 -9.21 -2.18 12.51
CA LEU A 277 -10.43 -2.99 12.58
C LEU A 277 -10.28 -4.16 13.57
N GLU A 278 -9.12 -4.78 13.64
CA GLU A 278 -8.80 -5.79 14.65
C GLU A 278 -8.16 -5.13 15.88
N ASP A 279 -8.53 -5.61 17.05
CA ASP A 279 -7.95 -5.12 18.30
C ASP A 279 -6.50 -5.56 18.42
N ILE A 280 -5.66 -4.63 18.85
CA ILE A 280 -4.26 -4.91 19.17
C ILE A 280 -4.18 -5.24 20.65
N ASP A 281 -3.75 -6.45 20.98
CA ASP A 281 -3.42 -6.82 22.35
C ASP A 281 -2.11 -6.13 22.78
N TRP A 282 -2.24 -4.88 23.22
CA TRP A 282 -1.11 -4.07 23.66
C TRP A 282 -0.37 -4.68 24.86
N PRO A 283 -1.04 -5.20 25.93
CA PRO A 283 -0.38 -5.87 27.02
C PRO A 283 0.54 -7.02 26.58
N LYS A 284 0.03 -7.89 25.70
CA LYS A 284 0.83 -8.99 25.14
C LYS A 284 2.03 -8.48 24.33
N LYS A 285 1.83 -7.50 23.47
CA LYS A 285 2.92 -6.91 22.67
C LYS A 285 4.00 -6.25 23.54
N ILE A 286 3.60 -5.54 24.59
CA ILE A 286 4.53 -4.94 25.54
C ILE A 286 5.30 -6.02 26.29
N ALA A 287 4.62 -7.07 26.77
CA ALA A 287 5.27 -8.18 27.46
C ALA A 287 6.28 -8.91 26.55
N GLU A 288 5.92 -9.17 25.30
CA GLU A 288 6.82 -9.78 24.31
C GLU A 288 8.02 -8.89 23.98
N PHE A 289 7.81 -7.56 23.90
CA PHE A 289 8.89 -6.59 23.70
C PHE A 289 9.86 -6.58 24.90
N LEU A 290 9.33 -6.50 26.11
CA LEU A 290 10.15 -6.52 27.34
C LEU A 290 10.90 -7.85 27.47
N LYS A 291 10.25 -8.98 27.18
CA LYS A 291 10.88 -10.30 27.21
C LYS A 291 12.07 -10.38 26.25
N ARG A 292 11.90 -9.92 25.00
CA ARG A 292 13.00 -9.87 23.99
C ARG A 292 14.17 -9.01 24.47
N LYS A 293 13.88 -7.86 25.08
CA LYS A 293 14.91 -6.96 25.64
C LYS A 293 15.71 -7.59 26.76
N VAL A 294 15.07 -8.38 27.63
CA VAL A 294 15.71 -9.02 28.80
C VAL A 294 16.46 -10.30 28.41
N THR A 295 15.90 -11.07 27.46
CA THR A 295 16.47 -12.39 27.12
C THR A 295 17.49 -12.35 25.98
N GLY A 296 17.64 -11.22 25.29
CA GLY A 296 18.49 -11.12 24.09
C GLY A 296 18.12 -12.09 22.96
N LYS A 297 17.01 -12.84 23.11
CA LYS A 297 16.52 -13.76 22.07
C LYS A 297 15.62 -12.99 21.11
N ARG A 298 15.98 -13.07 19.86
CA ARG A 298 15.15 -12.62 18.71
C ARG A 298 13.95 -13.52 18.51
#